data_899d6d3c95a58ce57c6863b2439f4104
#
_entry.id   899d6d3c95a58ce57c6863b2439f4104
#
_cell.length_a   1.000
_cell.length_b   1.000
_cell.length_c   1.000
_cell.angle_alpha   90.00
_cell.angle_beta   90.00
_cell.angle_gamma   90.00
#
_symmetry.space_group_name_H-M   'P 1'
#
loop_
_entity.id
_entity.type
_entity.pdbx_description
1 polymer ?
#
loop_
_entity_poly.entity_id
_entity_poly.type
_entity_poly.pdbx_seq_one_letter_code
_entity_poly.pdbx_strand_id
1 'polypeptide(L)'
;MLEIDKLSYSSRWSQKKPEHKFALYLVLLLTALLGSPWIQLSVLLFCAGLTCYLLRVGVRRYLRWLAVPLVFLFTGLLGVVLSFSWQADTLLYSVHIGHLALGVERNGLITGMNTLCRSLAALSATYLFVLTTPFSQWVRLLKRSHLPLVLIEQVLLTYRFIFIFIEEAAAIHRAQSLRFGYVSLRSGYRSLSMLVGMLLSRVMERHKQMSIALEVKLYNGDFHL
;
A
#
# COMPACT_ATOMS: atom_id res chain seq x y z
N MET A 1 7.10 0.90 15.27
CA MET A 1 6.11 1.62 14.45
C MET A 1 6.67 1.86 13.06
N LEU A 2 5.93 1.49 12.04
CA LEU A 2 6.29 1.75 10.64
C LEU A 2 6.34 3.28 10.40
N GLU A 3 7.22 3.76 9.54
CA GLU A 3 7.35 5.20 9.25
C GLU A 3 6.02 5.83 8.77
N ILE A 4 5.25 5.07 8.00
CA ILE A 4 3.93 5.49 7.49
C ILE A 4 2.95 5.74 8.64
N ASP A 5 2.95 4.87 9.64
CA ASP A 5 2.07 4.98 10.80
C ASP A 5 2.41 6.22 11.65
N LYS A 6 3.71 6.47 11.88
CA LYS A 6 4.16 7.70 12.55
C LYS A 6 3.70 8.97 11.82
N LEU A 7 3.75 8.97 10.48
CA LEU A 7 3.31 10.09 9.66
C LEU A 7 1.80 10.31 9.77
N SER A 8 1.00 9.26 9.79
CA SER A 8 -0.46 9.38 9.89
C SER A 8 -0.90 9.97 11.24
N TYR A 9 -0.23 9.60 12.33
CA TYR A 9 -0.48 10.18 13.66
C TYR A 9 -0.01 11.63 13.78
N SER A 10 1.07 12.02 13.08
CA SER A 10 1.59 13.40 13.07
C SER A 10 0.85 14.34 12.12
N SER A 11 -0.08 13.83 11.30
CA SER A 11 -0.81 14.63 10.34
C SER A 11 -1.75 15.65 11.01
N ARG A 12 -1.89 16.84 10.40
CA ARG A 12 -2.83 17.88 10.88
C ARG A 12 -4.28 17.41 10.93
N TRP A 13 -4.62 16.39 10.16
CA TRP A 13 -5.97 15.82 10.10
C TRP A 13 -6.17 14.62 11.03
N SER A 14 -5.18 14.23 11.81
CA SER A 14 -5.28 13.07 12.71
C SER A 14 -6.48 13.14 13.67
N GLN A 15 -6.97 14.33 14.02
CA GLN A 15 -8.11 14.52 14.92
C GLN A 15 -9.48 14.68 14.22
N LYS A 16 -9.51 14.81 12.88
CA LYS A 16 -10.78 14.94 12.16
C LYS A 16 -11.53 13.61 12.09
N LYS A 17 -12.88 13.70 12.04
CA LYS A 17 -13.76 12.52 11.93
C LYS A 17 -13.38 11.67 10.71
N PRO A 18 -13.20 10.36 10.90
CA PRO A 18 -12.75 9.47 9.82
C PRO A 18 -13.75 9.36 8.67
N GLU A 19 -15.02 9.57 8.94
CA GLU A 19 -16.12 9.51 7.97
C GLU A 19 -15.96 10.55 6.86
N HIS A 20 -15.66 11.81 7.23
CA HIS A 20 -15.46 12.88 6.25
C HIS A 20 -14.22 12.63 5.37
N LYS A 21 -13.17 12.04 5.94
CA LYS A 21 -11.98 11.65 5.17
C LYS A 21 -12.30 10.52 4.19
N PHE A 22 -13.06 9.54 4.64
CA PHE A 22 -13.48 8.42 3.80
C PHE A 22 -14.43 8.87 2.69
N ALA A 23 -15.39 9.72 3.00
CA ALA A 23 -16.29 10.32 2.01
C ALA A 23 -15.49 11.15 0.97
N LEU A 24 -14.56 11.99 1.43
CA LEU A 24 -13.68 12.76 0.54
C LEU A 24 -12.86 11.83 -0.36
N TYR A 25 -12.29 10.76 0.21
CA TYR A 25 -11.55 9.76 -0.56
C TYR A 25 -12.40 9.12 -1.64
N LEU A 26 -13.64 8.69 -1.31
CA LEU A 26 -14.55 8.08 -2.28
C LEU A 26 -14.91 9.06 -3.41
N VAL A 27 -15.20 10.30 -3.08
CA VAL A 27 -15.50 11.33 -4.10
C VAL A 27 -14.30 11.54 -5.00
N LEU A 28 -13.09 11.71 -4.45
CA LEU A 28 -11.85 11.89 -5.22
C LEU A 28 -11.52 10.66 -6.06
N LEU A 29 -11.77 9.46 -5.54
CA LEU A 29 -11.54 8.21 -6.27
C LEU A 29 -12.52 8.07 -7.44
N LEU A 30 -13.81 8.33 -7.21
CA LEU A 30 -14.83 8.28 -8.26
C LEU A 30 -14.56 9.33 -9.35
N THR A 31 -14.19 10.55 -8.98
CA THR A 31 -13.83 11.61 -9.95
C THR A 31 -12.56 11.25 -10.72
N ALA A 32 -11.58 10.58 -10.09
CA ALA A 32 -10.39 10.09 -10.78
C ALA A 32 -10.71 8.95 -11.76
N LEU A 33 -11.67 8.07 -11.44
CA LEU A 33 -12.01 6.92 -12.28
C LEU A 33 -12.93 7.31 -13.47
N LEU A 34 -13.90 8.19 -13.24
CA LEU A 34 -14.93 8.56 -14.22
C LEU A 34 -14.63 9.86 -14.97
N GLY A 35 -13.71 10.68 -14.44
CA GLY A 35 -13.41 12.00 -14.99
C GLY A 35 -12.64 11.97 -16.30
N SER A 36 -12.70 13.06 -17.04
CA SER A 36 -11.85 13.30 -18.21
C SER A 36 -10.39 13.46 -17.79
N PRO A 37 -9.40 13.31 -18.72
CA PRO A 37 -7.97 13.41 -18.39
C PRO A 37 -7.58 14.72 -17.69
N TRP A 38 -8.23 15.82 -18.02
CA TRP A 38 -8.01 17.12 -17.39
C TRP A 38 -8.46 17.15 -15.92
N ILE A 39 -9.60 16.51 -15.63
CA ILE A 39 -10.10 16.35 -14.25
C ILE A 39 -9.16 15.43 -13.45
N GLN A 40 -8.70 14.34 -14.05
CA GLN A 40 -7.76 13.41 -13.42
C GLN A 40 -6.44 14.10 -13.04
N LEU A 41 -5.92 14.94 -13.94
CA LEU A 41 -4.70 15.73 -13.67
C LEU A 41 -4.94 16.74 -12.53
N SER A 42 -6.09 17.40 -12.52
CA SER A 42 -6.47 18.32 -11.43
C SER A 42 -6.57 17.62 -10.08
N VAL A 43 -7.19 16.43 -10.05
CA VAL A 43 -7.29 15.60 -8.82
C VAL A 43 -5.90 15.17 -8.36
N LEU A 44 -5.02 14.75 -9.27
CA LEU A 44 -3.64 14.38 -8.94
C LEU A 44 -2.88 15.53 -8.28
N LEU A 45 -2.90 16.71 -8.89
CA LEU A 45 -2.20 17.89 -8.35
C LEU A 45 -2.80 18.34 -7.01
N PHE A 46 -4.12 18.34 -6.90
CA PHE A 46 -4.82 18.67 -5.66
C PHE A 46 -4.45 17.68 -4.53
N CYS A 47 -4.55 16.37 -4.77
CA CYS A 47 -4.21 15.35 -3.78
C CYS A 47 -2.72 15.40 -3.39
N ALA A 48 -1.82 15.59 -4.36
CA ALA A 48 -0.38 15.72 -4.10
C ALA A 48 -0.07 16.94 -3.23
N GLY A 49 -0.60 18.11 -3.61
CA GLY A 49 -0.43 19.36 -2.86
C GLY A 49 -1.00 19.26 -1.43
N LEU A 50 -2.23 18.71 -1.31
CA LEU A 50 -2.87 18.52 0.00
C LEU A 50 -2.10 17.54 0.88
N THR A 51 -1.58 16.45 0.31
CA THR A 51 -0.75 15.47 1.05
C THR A 51 0.53 16.10 1.56
N CYS A 52 1.25 16.83 0.72
CA CYS A 52 2.47 17.54 1.12
C CYS A 52 2.21 18.58 2.21
N TYR A 53 1.11 19.33 2.10
CA TYR A 53 0.71 20.34 3.09
C TYR A 53 0.34 19.73 4.45
N LEU A 54 -0.47 18.66 4.45
CA LEU A 54 -0.96 18.03 5.70
C LEU A 54 0.12 17.28 6.46
N LEU A 55 1.01 16.60 5.74
CA LEU A 55 2.08 15.79 6.33
C LEU A 55 3.37 16.58 6.56
N ARG A 56 3.45 17.81 6.06
CA ARG A 56 4.69 18.62 6.05
C ARG A 56 5.88 17.89 5.42
N VAL A 57 5.60 17.06 4.41
CA VAL A 57 6.61 16.29 3.69
C VAL A 57 7.00 17.04 2.42
N GLY A 58 8.30 17.12 2.16
CA GLY A 58 8.79 17.74 0.93
C GLY A 58 8.34 16.95 -0.32
N VAL A 59 8.06 17.70 -1.40
CA VAL A 59 7.62 17.15 -2.70
C VAL A 59 8.56 16.03 -3.20
N ARG A 60 9.87 16.17 -2.98
CA ARG A 60 10.87 15.16 -3.36
C ARG A 60 10.62 13.80 -2.67
N ARG A 61 10.18 13.79 -1.40
CA ARG A 61 9.86 12.56 -0.66
C ARG A 61 8.57 11.93 -1.18
N TYR A 62 7.56 12.74 -1.46
CA TYR A 62 6.32 12.31 -2.06
C TYR A 62 6.53 11.67 -3.45
N LEU A 63 7.32 12.32 -4.31
CA LEU A 63 7.68 11.78 -5.63
C LEU A 63 8.44 10.45 -5.53
N ARG A 64 9.29 10.27 -4.53
CA ARG A 64 9.97 8.99 -4.30
C ARG A 64 8.98 7.86 -3.95
N TRP A 65 7.95 8.16 -3.17
CA TRP A 65 6.89 7.18 -2.88
C TRP A 65 6.06 6.85 -4.12
N LEU A 66 5.81 7.84 -4.96
CA LEU A 66 5.10 7.66 -6.21
C LEU A 66 5.94 6.90 -7.25
N ALA A 67 7.27 7.00 -7.18
CA ALA A 67 8.17 6.38 -8.14
C ALA A 67 8.07 4.84 -8.15
N VAL A 68 7.85 4.22 -7.00
CA VAL A 68 7.75 2.75 -6.90
C VAL A 68 6.57 2.19 -7.71
N PRO A 69 5.31 2.64 -7.50
CA PRO A 69 4.20 2.20 -8.33
C PRO A 69 4.29 2.72 -9.77
N LEU A 70 4.98 3.85 -10.02
CA LEU A 70 5.17 4.40 -11.35
C LEU A 70 5.98 3.46 -12.26
N VAL A 71 7.04 2.82 -11.73
CA VAL A 71 7.81 1.83 -12.47
C VAL A 71 6.93 0.66 -12.91
N PHE A 72 6.07 0.17 -12.02
CA PHE A 72 5.12 -0.90 -12.33
C PHE A 72 4.07 -0.45 -13.37
N LEU A 73 3.51 0.74 -13.21
CA LEU A 73 2.59 1.33 -14.17
C LEU A 73 3.22 1.49 -15.57
N PHE A 74 4.49 1.91 -15.61
CA PHE A 74 5.22 2.06 -16.88
C PHE A 74 5.41 0.71 -17.58
N THR A 75 5.73 -0.33 -16.83
CA THR A 75 5.84 -1.69 -17.38
C THR A 75 4.50 -2.19 -17.94
N GLY A 76 3.39 -1.96 -17.22
CA GLY A 76 2.06 -2.28 -17.71
C GLY A 76 1.64 -1.45 -18.93
N LEU A 77 2.03 -0.18 -18.96
CA LEU A 77 1.77 0.72 -20.09
C LEU A 77 2.45 0.25 -21.37
N LEU A 78 3.68 -0.26 -21.27
CA LEU A 78 4.38 -0.84 -22.41
C LEU A 78 3.56 -1.96 -23.07
N GLY A 79 2.90 -2.81 -22.26
CA GLY A 79 2.01 -3.86 -22.79
C GLY A 79 0.75 -3.35 -23.49
N VAL A 80 0.24 -2.19 -23.10
CA VAL A 80 -0.94 -1.55 -23.74
C VAL A 80 -0.57 -0.79 -25.01
N VAL A 81 0.60 -0.17 -25.01
CA VAL A 81 1.09 0.65 -26.15
C VAL A 81 1.69 -0.23 -27.25
N LEU A 82 2.39 -1.32 -26.85
CA LEU A 82 2.92 -2.30 -27.78
C LEU A 82 1.80 -3.26 -28.19
N SER A 83 1.26 -3.07 -29.39
CA SER A 83 0.23 -3.95 -29.97
C SER A 83 0.84 -4.94 -30.94
N PHE A 84 0.46 -6.21 -30.80
CA PHE A 84 0.73 -7.23 -31.81
C PHE A 84 -0.43 -7.26 -32.78
N SER A 85 -0.23 -6.77 -34.00
CA SER A 85 -1.27 -6.80 -35.02
C SER A 85 -0.82 -7.54 -36.26
N TRP A 86 -1.72 -8.30 -36.84
CA TRP A 86 -1.54 -8.92 -38.16
C TRP A 86 -1.86 -7.98 -39.31
N GLN A 87 -2.49 -6.83 -39.04
CA GLN A 87 -2.81 -5.79 -40.01
C GLN A 87 -1.96 -4.54 -39.73
N ALA A 88 -1.07 -4.23 -40.65
CA ALA A 88 -0.11 -3.12 -40.55
C ALA A 88 -0.74 -1.71 -40.66
N ASP A 89 -1.96 -1.60 -41.14
CA ASP A 89 -2.60 -0.31 -41.49
C ASP A 89 -2.99 0.57 -40.28
N THR A 90 -2.97 0.03 -39.06
CA THR A 90 -3.33 0.76 -37.84
C THR A 90 -2.12 1.24 -37.01
N LEU A 91 -0.90 0.89 -37.44
CA LEU A 91 0.34 1.14 -36.70
C LEU A 91 1.01 2.43 -37.16
N LEU A 92 1.31 3.34 -36.21
CA LEU A 92 2.08 4.58 -36.47
C LEU A 92 3.54 4.29 -36.81
N TYR A 93 4.12 3.26 -36.18
CA TYR A 93 5.45 2.74 -36.42
C TYR A 93 5.40 1.22 -36.36
N SER A 94 5.73 0.54 -37.43
CA SER A 94 5.76 -0.92 -37.47
C SER A 94 7.18 -1.44 -37.74
N VAL A 95 7.60 -2.39 -36.92
CA VAL A 95 8.79 -3.20 -37.20
C VAL A 95 8.30 -4.60 -37.55
N HIS A 96 8.54 -5.01 -38.82
CA HIS A 96 8.15 -6.32 -39.29
C HIS A 96 9.15 -7.38 -38.81
N ILE A 97 8.70 -8.33 -38.02
CA ILE A 97 9.44 -9.54 -37.66
C ILE A 97 8.68 -10.74 -38.26
N GLY A 98 8.97 -11.08 -39.50
CA GLY A 98 8.29 -12.14 -40.24
C GLY A 98 6.84 -11.76 -40.60
N HIS A 99 5.85 -12.57 -40.17
CA HIS A 99 4.42 -12.36 -40.40
C HIS A 99 3.72 -11.55 -39.29
N LEU A 100 4.45 -11.12 -38.27
CA LEU A 100 3.93 -10.33 -37.15
C LEU A 100 4.51 -8.92 -37.24
N ALA A 101 3.62 -7.92 -37.21
CA ALA A 101 4.01 -6.52 -37.06
C ALA A 101 3.91 -6.12 -35.59
N LEU A 102 5.06 -5.78 -35.02
CA LEU A 102 5.17 -5.12 -33.73
C LEU A 102 5.14 -3.61 -33.98
N GLY A 103 4.23 -2.91 -33.35
CA GLY A 103 4.18 -1.47 -33.51
C GLY A 103 3.39 -0.75 -32.44
N VAL A 104 3.50 0.57 -32.49
CA VAL A 104 2.77 1.47 -31.61
C VAL A 104 1.49 1.88 -32.31
N GLU A 105 0.34 1.51 -31.75
CA GLU A 105 -0.97 1.91 -32.23
C GLU A 105 -1.33 3.29 -31.66
N ARG A 106 -1.91 4.18 -32.47
CA ARG A 106 -2.37 5.50 -32.03
C ARG A 106 -3.41 5.42 -30.92
N ASN A 107 -4.35 4.48 -31.02
CA ASN A 107 -5.36 4.24 -30.01
C ASN A 107 -4.75 3.69 -28.71
N GLY A 108 -3.73 2.83 -28.83
CA GLY A 108 -2.95 2.32 -27.71
C GLY A 108 -2.25 3.43 -26.93
N LEU A 109 -1.67 4.41 -27.62
CA LEU A 109 -1.03 5.58 -26.98
C LEU A 109 -2.04 6.45 -26.22
N ILE A 110 -3.19 6.77 -26.83
CA ILE A 110 -4.23 7.57 -26.18
C ILE A 110 -4.82 6.84 -24.97
N THR A 111 -5.13 5.56 -25.14
CA THR A 111 -5.64 4.70 -24.05
C THR A 111 -4.61 4.55 -22.94
N GLY A 112 -3.35 4.36 -23.30
CA GLY A 112 -2.25 4.27 -22.35
C GLY A 112 -2.06 5.54 -21.53
N MET A 113 -2.07 6.71 -22.17
CA MET A 113 -1.95 7.99 -21.47
C MET A 113 -3.13 8.26 -20.53
N ASN A 114 -4.36 7.96 -20.98
CA ASN A 114 -5.56 8.05 -20.13
C ASN A 114 -5.47 7.11 -18.92
N THR A 115 -5.01 5.87 -19.14
CA THR A 115 -4.84 4.89 -18.07
C THR A 115 -3.79 5.35 -17.08
N LEU A 116 -2.69 5.94 -17.54
CA LEU A 116 -1.63 6.47 -16.68
C LEU A 116 -2.14 7.63 -15.83
N CYS A 117 -2.82 8.61 -16.42
CA CYS A 117 -3.40 9.73 -15.68
C CYS A 117 -4.42 9.25 -14.63
N ARG A 118 -5.31 8.33 -15.01
CA ARG A 118 -6.31 7.72 -14.13
C ARG A 118 -5.65 7.00 -12.95
N SER A 119 -4.67 6.16 -13.21
CA SER A 119 -3.97 5.39 -12.18
C SER A 119 -3.21 6.28 -11.21
N LEU A 120 -2.52 7.32 -11.71
CA LEU A 120 -1.80 8.27 -10.87
C LEU A 120 -2.74 9.12 -10.00
N ALA A 121 -3.87 9.56 -10.55
CA ALA A 121 -4.88 10.30 -9.80
C ALA A 121 -5.49 9.44 -8.68
N ALA A 122 -5.89 8.20 -8.99
CA ALA A 122 -6.43 7.25 -8.02
C ALA A 122 -5.39 6.90 -6.91
N LEU A 123 -4.14 6.68 -7.31
CA LEU A 123 -3.04 6.41 -6.38
C LEU A 123 -2.78 7.59 -5.44
N SER A 124 -2.79 8.82 -5.96
CA SER A 124 -2.60 10.04 -5.16
C SER A 124 -3.75 10.25 -4.16
N ALA A 125 -4.99 9.97 -4.56
CA ALA A 125 -6.14 10.00 -3.67
C ALA A 125 -6.01 8.93 -2.56
N THR A 126 -5.56 7.73 -2.91
CA THR A 126 -5.31 6.65 -1.94
C THR A 126 -4.19 7.01 -0.97
N TYR A 127 -3.08 7.58 -1.43
CA TYR A 127 -2.01 8.06 -0.56
C TYR A 127 -2.49 9.16 0.39
N LEU A 128 -3.28 10.13 -0.09
CA LEU A 128 -3.88 11.14 0.77
C LEU A 128 -4.64 10.50 1.91
N PHE A 129 -5.51 9.52 1.62
CA PHE A 129 -6.33 8.86 2.61
C PHE A 129 -5.52 8.01 3.59
N VAL A 130 -4.65 7.13 3.10
CA VAL A 130 -3.84 6.21 3.93
C VAL A 130 -2.88 6.96 4.83
N LEU A 131 -2.19 7.98 4.31
CA LEU A 131 -1.19 8.73 5.07
C LEU A 131 -1.79 9.72 6.07
N THR A 132 -3.06 10.11 5.91
CA THR A 132 -3.74 11.03 6.84
C THR A 132 -4.67 10.33 7.84
N THR A 133 -4.90 9.02 7.68
CA THR A 133 -5.85 8.27 8.49
C THR A 133 -5.12 7.26 9.38
N PRO A 134 -4.94 7.53 10.70
CA PRO A 134 -4.35 6.59 11.63
C PRO A 134 -5.15 5.30 11.75
N PHE A 135 -4.49 4.19 12.08
CA PHE A 135 -5.15 2.89 12.21
C PHE A 135 -6.35 2.89 13.20
N SER A 136 -6.25 3.64 14.28
CA SER A 136 -7.35 3.80 15.24
C SER A 136 -8.63 4.37 14.61
N GLN A 137 -8.49 5.20 13.57
CA GLN A 137 -9.63 5.74 12.81
C GLN A 137 -10.22 4.69 11.86
N TRP A 138 -9.39 3.80 11.28
CA TRP A 138 -9.85 2.67 10.49
C TRP A 138 -10.72 1.73 11.32
N VAL A 139 -10.31 1.43 12.53
CA VAL A 139 -11.12 0.60 13.45
C VAL A 139 -12.47 1.25 13.75
N ARG A 140 -12.51 2.57 13.92
CA ARG A 140 -13.78 3.30 14.10
C ARG A 140 -14.70 3.21 12.88
N LEU A 141 -14.14 3.29 11.67
CA LEU A 141 -14.91 3.09 10.44
C LEU A 141 -15.46 1.66 10.34
N LEU A 142 -14.66 0.66 10.69
CA LEU A 142 -15.07 -0.74 10.71
C LEU A 142 -16.19 -0.99 11.71
N LYS A 143 -16.11 -0.42 12.92
CA LYS A 143 -17.20 -0.51 13.93
C LYS A 143 -18.53 0.04 13.39
N ARG A 144 -18.46 1.11 12.60
CA ARG A 144 -19.65 1.75 12.03
C ARG A 144 -20.22 1.01 10.81
N SER A 145 -19.41 0.20 10.14
CA SER A 145 -19.80 -0.62 8.98
C SER A 145 -20.66 -1.84 9.34
N HIS A 146 -21.16 -1.93 10.59
CA HIS A 146 -21.97 -3.05 11.10
C HIS A 146 -21.30 -4.42 10.97
N LEU A 147 -19.95 -4.44 10.93
CA LEU A 147 -19.19 -5.69 10.94
C LEU A 147 -19.31 -6.40 12.28
N PRO A 148 -19.33 -7.75 12.30
CA PRO A 148 -19.33 -8.51 13.54
C PRO A 148 -18.16 -8.10 14.46
N LEU A 149 -18.43 -7.97 15.75
CA LEU A 149 -17.44 -7.53 16.75
C LEU A 149 -16.18 -8.39 16.71
N VAL A 150 -16.33 -9.70 16.53
CA VAL A 150 -15.23 -10.66 16.41
C VAL A 150 -14.23 -10.30 15.30
N LEU A 151 -14.71 -9.83 14.14
CA LEU A 151 -13.82 -9.40 13.05
C LEU A 151 -13.03 -8.14 13.42
N ILE A 152 -13.65 -7.21 14.12
CA ILE A 152 -13.00 -5.97 14.56
C ILE A 152 -11.89 -6.28 15.57
N GLU A 153 -12.17 -7.17 16.50
CA GLU A 153 -11.19 -7.65 17.48
C GLU A 153 -10.03 -8.37 16.79
N GLN A 154 -10.34 -9.24 15.83
CA GLN A 154 -9.31 -9.92 15.04
C GLN A 154 -8.39 -8.92 14.30
N VAL A 155 -8.95 -7.86 13.74
CA VAL A 155 -8.17 -6.79 13.07
C VAL A 155 -7.29 -6.06 14.09
N LEU A 156 -7.80 -5.73 15.27
CA LEU A 156 -7.02 -5.08 16.34
C LEU A 156 -5.87 -5.95 16.83
N LEU A 157 -6.15 -7.24 17.08
CA LEU A 157 -5.13 -8.20 17.51
C LEU A 157 -4.07 -8.39 16.43
N THR A 158 -4.48 -8.55 15.17
CA THR A 158 -3.56 -8.67 14.03
C THR A 158 -2.65 -7.46 13.91
N TYR A 159 -3.21 -6.25 14.01
CA TYR A 159 -2.41 -5.02 13.96
C TYR A 159 -1.35 -4.98 15.07
N ARG A 160 -1.71 -5.36 16.30
CA ARG A 160 -0.76 -5.46 17.41
C ARG A 160 0.33 -6.49 17.14
N PHE A 161 -0.05 -7.66 16.62
CA PHE A 161 0.89 -8.72 16.31
C PHE A 161 1.87 -8.37 15.20
N ILE A 162 1.49 -7.56 14.20
CA ILE A 162 2.41 -7.09 13.16
C ILE A 162 3.65 -6.43 13.75
N PHE A 163 3.51 -5.58 14.77
CA PHE A 163 4.66 -4.92 15.41
C PHE A 163 5.52 -5.91 16.20
N ILE A 164 4.89 -6.85 16.91
CA ILE A 164 5.60 -7.92 17.61
C ILE A 164 6.41 -8.77 16.61
N PHE A 165 5.81 -9.15 15.49
CA PHE A 165 6.49 -9.90 14.43
C PHE A 165 7.71 -9.15 13.87
N ILE A 166 7.56 -7.89 13.55
CA ILE A 166 8.65 -7.07 12.99
C ILE A 166 9.80 -6.96 14.01
N GLU A 167 9.49 -6.73 15.27
CA GLU A 167 10.49 -6.60 16.34
C GLU A 167 11.25 -7.90 16.56
N GLU A 168 10.55 -9.02 16.70
CA GLU A 168 11.15 -10.35 16.87
C GLU A 168 11.95 -10.79 15.64
N ALA A 169 11.41 -10.57 14.43
CA ALA A 169 12.13 -10.87 13.19
C ALA A 169 13.42 -10.06 13.09
N ALA A 170 13.38 -8.77 13.41
CA ALA A 170 14.56 -7.90 13.40
C ALA A 170 15.60 -8.34 14.46
N ALA A 171 15.16 -8.80 15.64
CA ALA A 171 16.04 -9.30 16.68
C ALA A 171 16.75 -10.60 16.25
N ILE A 172 15.99 -11.54 15.68
CA ILE A 172 16.54 -12.81 15.18
C ILE A 172 17.50 -12.55 14.02
N HIS A 173 17.10 -11.69 13.05
CA HIS A 173 17.95 -11.33 11.91
C HIS A 173 19.27 -10.71 12.37
N ARG A 174 19.26 -9.77 13.32
CA ARG A 174 20.48 -9.17 13.89
C ARG A 174 21.38 -10.24 14.53
N ALA A 175 20.82 -11.15 15.32
CA ALA A 175 21.58 -12.21 15.97
C ALA A 175 22.23 -13.16 14.92
N GLN A 176 21.52 -13.48 13.85
CA GLN A 176 22.04 -14.32 12.75
C GLN A 176 23.11 -13.60 11.94
N SER A 177 22.96 -12.28 11.72
CA SER A 177 23.94 -11.45 10.99
C SER A 177 25.26 -11.38 11.76
N LEU A 178 25.22 -11.25 13.10
CA LEU A 178 26.41 -11.29 13.95
C LEU A 178 27.15 -12.66 13.92
N ARG A 179 26.42 -13.72 13.57
CA ARG A 179 26.98 -15.08 13.40
C ARG A 179 27.35 -15.38 11.94
N PHE A 180 27.50 -14.38 11.10
CA PHE A 180 27.80 -14.51 9.68
C PHE A 180 26.80 -15.37 8.89
N GLY A 181 25.55 -15.42 9.33
CA GLY A 181 24.50 -16.24 8.73
C GLY A 181 24.13 -15.88 7.30
N TYR A 182 24.52 -14.70 6.81
CA TYR A 182 24.15 -14.15 5.48
C TYR A 182 25.36 -13.92 4.56
N VAL A 183 26.50 -14.54 4.81
CA VAL A 183 27.73 -14.35 4.01
C VAL A 183 27.62 -14.98 2.62
N SER A 184 26.92 -16.10 2.50
CA SER A 184 26.68 -16.77 1.21
C SER A 184 25.21 -17.00 0.95
N LEU A 185 24.80 -17.17 -0.30
CA LEU A 185 23.40 -17.45 -0.67
C LEU A 185 22.88 -18.70 0.06
N ARG A 186 23.66 -19.79 0.06
CA ARG A 186 23.28 -21.04 0.73
C ARG A 186 23.10 -20.86 2.26
N SER A 187 24.03 -20.15 2.91
CA SER A 187 23.94 -19.81 4.33
C SER A 187 22.74 -18.88 4.58
N GLY A 188 22.50 -17.90 3.71
CA GLY A 188 21.35 -16.98 3.79
C GLY A 188 20.00 -17.69 3.74
N TYR A 189 19.81 -18.63 2.82
CA TYR A 189 18.58 -19.46 2.78
C TYR A 189 18.39 -20.30 4.03
N ARG A 190 19.46 -20.92 4.55
CA ARG A 190 19.40 -21.68 5.81
C ARG A 190 19.05 -20.77 6.98
N SER A 191 19.67 -19.60 7.08
CA SER A 191 19.40 -18.62 8.13
C SER A 191 17.96 -18.12 8.04
N LEU A 192 17.45 -17.84 6.85
CA LEU A 192 16.06 -17.41 6.63
C LEU A 192 15.07 -18.51 7.06
N SER A 193 15.33 -19.77 6.71
CA SER A 193 14.50 -20.90 7.14
C SER A 193 14.47 -21.02 8.68
N MET A 194 15.63 -20.92 9.33
CA MET A 194 15.69 -20.92 10.80
C MET A 194 14.99 -19.70 11.41
N LEU A 195 15.09 -18.52 10.79
CA LEU A 195 14.39 -17.31 11.24
C LEU A 195 12.88 -17.54 11.25
N VAL A 196 12.30 -18.10 10.19
CA VAL A 196 10.85 -18.38 10.11
C VAL A 196 10.42 -19.35 11.22
N GLY A 197 11.16 -20.45 11.41
CA GLY A 197 10.87 -21.42 12.48
C GLY A 197 10.95 -20.82 13.89
N MET A 198 12.00 -20.06 14.17
CA MET A 198 12.17 -19.38 15.47
C MET A 198 11.11 -18.28 15.68
N LEU A 199 10.78 -17.54 14.62
CA LEU A 199 9.76 -16.50 14.67
C LEU A 199 8.40 -17.12 15.04
N LEU A 200 8.01 -18.21 14.37
CA LEU A 200 6.76 -18.91 14.68
C LEU A 200 6.71 -19.34 16.15
N SER A 201 7.76 -19.97 16.65
CA SER A 201 7.83 -20.42 18.05
C SER A 201 7.70 -19.25 19.04
N ARG A 202 8.41 -18.15 18.80
CA ARG A 202 8.34 -16.95 19.65
C ARG A 202 6.97 -16.28 19.61
N VAL A 203 6.36 -16.24 18.45
CA VAL A 203 5.02 -15.66 18.29
C VAL A 203 3.98 -16.50 19.01
N MET A 204 4.05 -17.83 18.91
CA MET A 204 3.14 -18.71 19.65
C MET A 204 3.30 -18.52 21.17
N GLU A 205 4.52 -18.36 21.65
CA GLU A 205 4.77 -18.04 23.06
C GLU A 205 4.17 -16.68 23.45
N ARG A 206 4.36 -15.64 22.63
CA ARG A 206 3.76 -14.32 22.86
C ARG A 206 2.23 -14.35 22.81
N HIS A 207 1.66 -15.14 21.91
CA HIS A 207 0.20 -15.35 21.84
C HIS A 207 -0.31 -15.98 23.14
N LYS A 208 0.35 -17.04 23.63
CA LYS A 208 -0.01 -17.70 24.89
C LYS A 208 0.05 -16.73 26.08
N GLN A 209 1.14 -15.95 26.19
CA GLN A 209 1.29 -14.94 27.24
C GLN A 209 0.19 -13.88 27.18
N MET A 210 -0.19 -13.47 25.97
CA MET A 210 -1.27 -12.50 25.78
C MET A 210 -2.63 -13.09 26.16
N SER A 211 -2.92 -14.34 25.79
CA SER A 211 -4.18 -15.01 26.18
C SER A 211 -4.30 -15.08 27.70
N ILE A 212 -3.24 -15.49 28.39
CA ILE A 212 -3.21 -15.52 29.87
C ILE A 212 -3.41 -14.11 30.46
N ALA A 213 -2.77 -13.09 29.88
CA ALA A 213 -2.92 -11.72 30.36
C ALA A 213 -4.35 -11.17 30.15
N LEU A 214 -5.04 -11.58 29.10
CA LEU A 214 -6.44 -11.23 28.85
C LEU A 214 -7.37 -11.95 29.82
N GLU A 215 -7.15 -13.23 30.10
CA GLU A 215 -7.91 -14.00 31.10
C GLU A 215 -7.78 -13.38 32.50
N VAL A 216 -6.57 -13.02 32.91
CA VAL A 216 -6.33 -12.34 34.20
C VAL A 216 -7.04 -11.00 34.29
N LYS A 217 -7.22 -10.31 33.17
CA LYS A 217 -7.97 -9.04 33.10
C LYS A 217 -9.48 -9.22 32.94
N LEU A 218 -10.00 -10.44 33.11
CA LEU A 218 -11.43 -10.77 32.95
C LEU A 218 -11.99 -10.28 31.59
N TYR A 219 -11.22 -10.47 30.51
CA TYR A 219 -11.63 -10.05 29.18
C TYR A 219 -12.82 -10.89 28.69
N ASN A 220 -13.98 -10.22 28.52
CA ASN A 220 -15.24 -10.84 28.09
C ASN A 220 -15.56 -10.62 26.61
N GLY A 221 -14.57 -10.29 25.78
CA GLY A 221 -14.76 -10.08 24.35
C GLY A 221 -14.90 -8.61 23.93
N ASP A 222 -14.90 -7.64 24.84
CA ASP A 222 -15.01 -6.21 24.51
C ASP A 222 -13.71 -5.46 24.78
N PHE A 223 -13.05 -5.00 23.71
CA PHE A 223 -11.99 -3.99 23.84
C PHE A 223 -12.63 -2.61 23.97
N HIS A 224 -12.56 -2.00 25.15
CA HIS A 224 -12.88 -0.58 25.34
C HIS A 224 -11.79 0.27 24.67
N LEU A 225 -12.14 0.92 23.55
CA LEU A 225 -11.28 1.83 22.78
C LEU A 225 -11.62 3.28 23.13
#